data_003ae9391cfdd9e387c6f84e334a9b96
#
_entry.id   003ae9391cfdd9e387c6f84e334a9b96
#
_cell.length_a   1.000
_cell.length_b   1.000
_cell.length_c   1.000
_cell.angle_alpha   90.00
_cell.angle_beta   90.00
_cell.angle_gamma   90.00
#
_symmetry.space_group_name_H-M   'P 1'
#
loop_
_entity.id
_entity.type
_entity.pdbx_description
1 polymer ?
#
loop_
_entity_poly.entity_id
_entity_poly.type
_entity_poly.pdbx_seq_one_letter_code
_entity_poly.pdbx_strand_id
1 'polypeptide(L)'
;ILEPFIDTIVVCSVTALVILSSGVWTEKFENDFDRSSMVFIDGSYSENIESELNELARFVQNESSTIVRFSGEIKVTNGEMIPSGFTLIHKRSIAENVLIYDDQDLLFNGTFSVSDGFLEDRLRFRGLSLIDSAELTAKAFSQGVLGESGGKLVAIALLLFAFSTAIAWCYYGDRSTAYIFGERGVFWYRNIYVVFFMLAAVIDTEIVWNIAYVSVALVAIPNLIAVSYTHLRAHETRF
;
A
#
# COMPACT_ATOMS: atom_id res chain seq x y z
N ILE A 1 -23.43 13.12 6.48
CA ILE A 1 -24.02 11.95 5.80
C ILE A 1 -23.75 12.01 4.28
N LEU A 2 -23.80 13.18 3.65
CA LEU A 2 -23.60 13.33 2.20
C LEU A 2 -22.14 13.07 1.79
N GLU A 3 -21.16 13.55 2.56
CA GLU A 3 -19.73 13.40 2.28
C GLU A 3 -19.29 11.93 2.24
N PRO A 4 -19.52 11.09 3.27
CA PRO A 4 -19.18 9.67 3.17
C PRO A 4 -19.91 8.93 2.04
N PHE A 5 -21.13 9.34 1.71
CA PHE A 5 -21.87 8.74 0.60
C PHE A 5 -21.19 9.04 -0.75
N ILE A 6 -20.85 10.31 -1.00
CA ILE A 6 -20.18 10.70 -2.25
C ILE A 6 -18.80 10.06 -2.33
N ASP A 7 -18.01 10.16 -1.27
CA ASP A 7 -16.63 9.68 -1.25
C ASP A 7 -16.56 8.15 -1.33
N THR A 8 -17.24 7.45 -0.44
CA THR A 8 -17.14 6.00 -0.34
C THR A 8 -17.96 5.26 -1.39
N ILE A 9 -19.18 5.72 -1.69
CA ILE A 9 -20.05 4.99 -2.63
C ILE A 9 -19.84 5.48 -4.06
N VAL A 10 -19.93 6.77 -4.31
CA VAL A 10 -19.88 7.28 -5.69
C VAL A 10 -18.46 7.21 -6.25
N VAL A 11 -17.49 7.82 -5.59
CA VAL A 11 -16.12 7.94 -6.10
C VAL A 11 -15.45 6.56 -6.16
N CYS A 12 -15.54 5.76 -5.10
CA CYS A 12 -14.95 4.42 -5.09
C CYS A 12 -15.60 3.49 -6.12
N SER A 13 -16.93 3.55 -6.30
CA SER A 13 -17.61 2.72 -7.31
C SER A 13 -17.22 3.11 -8.73
N VAL A 14 -17.14 4.41 -9.03
CA VAL A 14 -16.70 4.89 -10.34
C VAL A 14 -15.26 4.47 -10.60
N THR A 15 -14.36 4.64 -9.63
CA THR A 15 -12.95 4.22 -9.74
C THR A 15 -12.84 2.72 -9.99
N ALA A 16 -13.57 1.90 -9.23
CA ALA A 16 -13.58 0.45 -9.40
C ALA A 16 -14.10 0.03 -10.79
N LEU A 17 -15.17 0.66 -11.27
CA LEU A 17 -15.72 0.39 -12.60
C LEU A 17 -14.73 0.75 -13.71
N VAL A 18 -14.03 1.88 -13.60
CA VAL A 18 -12.99 2.28 -14.56
C VAL A 18 -11.83 1.28 -14.57
N ILE A 19 -11.35 0.86 -13.40
CA ILE A 19 -10.27 -0.14 -13.31
C ILE A 19 -10.71 -1.47 -13.93
N LEU A 20 -11.90 -1.97 -13.59
CA LEU A 20 -12.40 -3.23 -14.11
C LEU A 20 -12.65 -3.20 -15.61
N SER A 21 -13.22 -2.11 -16.12
CA SER A 21 -13.53 -1.96 -17.55
C SER A 21 -12.30 -1.72 -18.43
N SER A 22 -11.22 -1.15 -17.87
CA SER A 22 -9.98 -0.91 -18.60
C SER A 22 -9.17 -2.18 -18.86
N GLY A 23 -9.31 -3.21 -18.01
CA GLY A 23 -8.49 -4.43 -18.08
C GLY A 23 -7.06 -4.29 -17.53
N VAL A 24 -6.62 -3.08 -17.19
CA VAL A 24 -5.24 -2.79 -16.71
C VAL A 24 -4.85 -3.62 -15.48
N TRP A 25 -5.82 -4.01 -14.68
CA TRP A 25 -5.58 -4.77 -13.45
C TRP A 25 -5.04 -6.19 -13.67
N THR A 26 -5.07 -6.69 -14.93
CA THR A 26 -4.49 -7.98 -15.33
C THR A 26 -3.18 -7.84 -16.11
N GLU A 27 -2.77 -6.61 -16.44
CA GLU A 27 -1.59 -6.35 -17.24
C GLU A 27 -0.37 -6.06 -16.35
N LYS A 28 0.79 -6.57 -16.74
CA LYS A 28 2.07 -6.27 -16.08
C LYS A 28 2.71 -5.05 -16.72
N PHE A 29 3.21 -4.17 -15.90
CA PHE A 29 3.89 -2.94 -16.31
C PHE A 29 5.30 -2.90 -15.72
N GLU A 30 6.20 -2.22 -16.43
CA GLU A 30 7.54 -1.95 -15.90
C GLU A 30 7.42 -0.96 -14.72
N ASN A 31 7.92 -1.37 -13.57
CA ASN A 31 7.93 -0.55 -12.37
C ASN A 31 9.14 -0.87 -11.48
N ASP A 32 9.46 0.04 -10.56
CA ASP A 32 10.44 -0.18 -9.51
C ASP A 32 9.78 -0.99 -8.38
N PHE A 33 10.48 -2.00 -7.88
CA PHE A 33 9.93 -2.91 -6.89
C PHE A 33 10.20 -2.41 -5.48
N ASP A 34 9.13 -2.27 -4.69
CA ASP A 34 9.23 -2.04 -3.26
C ASP A 34 9.69 -3.30 -2.54
N ARG A 35 10.70 -3.18 -1.68
CA ARG A 35 11.25 -4.30 -0.91
C ARG A 35 10.21 -5.02 -0.06
N SER A 36 9.30 -4.27 0.55
CA SER A 36 8.20 -4.81 1.36
C SER A 36 7.18 -5.64 0.56
N SER A 37 7.13 -5.44 -0.76
CA SER A 37 6.21 -6.11 -1.68
C SER A 37 6.87 -7.26 -2.45
N MET A 38 8.17 -7.50 -2.25
CA MET A 38 8.92 -8.57 -2.90
C MET A 38 9.04 -9.78 -1.99
N VAL A 39 8.79 -10.96 -2.52
CA VAL A 39 9.01 -12.23 -1.82
C VAL A 39 9.63 -13.23 -2.79
N PHE A 40 10.75 -13.82 -2.38
CA PHE A 40 11.37 -14.94 -3.09
C PHE A 40 10.80 -16.25 -2.57
N ILE A 41 10.32 -17.11 -3.45
CA ILE A 41 9.79 -18.43 -3.13
C ILE A 41 10.64 -19.52 -3.76
N ASP A 42 10.77 -20.65 -3.08
CA ASP A 42 11.49 -21.81 -3.57
C ASP A 42 10.68 -22.52 -4.67
N GLY A 43 11.35 -22.91 -5.73
CA GLY A 43 10.72 -23.52 -6.91
C GLY A 43 10.46 -22.55 -8.06
N SER A 44 10.27 -23.13 -9.25
CA SER A 44 9.92 -22.38 -10.46
C SER A 44 8.42 -22.52 -10.72
N TYR A 45 7.69 -21.41 -10.63
CA TYR A 45 6.25 -21.33 -10.83
C TYR A 45 5.91 -20.56 -12.09
N SER A 46 4.77 -20.89 -12.71
CA SER A 46 4.25 -20.24 -13.91
C SER A 46 2.79 -19.83 -13.73
N GLU A 47 2.46 -18.60 -14.07
CA GLU A 47 1.07 -18.12 -14.06
C GLU A 47 0.21 -18.73 -15.18
N ASN A 48 0.84 -19.41 -16.15
CA ASN A 48 0.15 -20.10 -17.25
C ASN A 48 -0.41 -21.48 -16.85
N ILE A 49 -0.04 -22.00 -15.68
CA ILE A 49 -0.50 -23.27 -15.15
C ILE A 49 -1.52 -23.01 -14.05
N GLU A 50 -2.78 -23.37 -14.29
CA GLU A 50 -3.91 -23.06 -13.38
C GLU A 50 -3.69 -23.56 -11.95
N SER A 51 -3.10 -24.76 -11.79
CA SER A 51 -2.79 -25.30 -10.46
C SER A 51 -1.76 -24.48 -9.71
N GLU A 52 -0.71 -24.01 -10.39
CA GLU A 52 0.34 -23.18 -9.82
C GLU A 52 -0.18 -21.77 -9.53
N LEU A 53 -0.99 -21.21 -10.43
CA LEU A 53 -1.63 -19.90 -10.22
C LEU A 53 -2.53 -19.91 -8.96
N ASN A 54 -3.31 -20.98 -8.75
CA ASN A 54 -4.14 -21.12 -7.57
C ASN A 54 -3.31 -21.23 -6.28
N GLU A 55 -2.19 -21.94 -6.33
CA GLU A 55 -1.27 -22.07 -5.20
C GLU A 55 -0.60 -20.72 -4.87
N LEU A 56 -0.14 -19.99 -5.89
CA LEU A 56 0.40 -18.64 -5.75
C LEU A 56 -0.63 -17.67 -5.16
N ALA A 57 -1.89 -17.73 -5.62
CA ALA A 57 -2.97 -16.89 -5.10
C ALA A 57 -3.23 -17.13 -3.61
N ARG A 58 -3.23 -18.40 -3.16
CA ARG A 58 -3.35 -18.76 -1.74
C ARG A 58 -2.16 -18.23 -0.93
N PHE A 59 -0.95 -18.39 -1.44
CA PHE A 59 0.25 -17.89 -0.79
C PHE A 59 0.19 -16.36 -0.59
N VAL A 60 -0.16 -15.61 -1.63
CA VAL A 60 -0.27 -14.14 -1.57
C VAL A 60 -1.39 -13.68 -0.62
N GLN A 61 -2.46 -14.46 -0.48
CA GLN A 61 -3.58 -14.17 0.44
C GLN A 61 -3.31 -14.63 1.88
N ASN A 62 -2.09 -15.12 2.17
CA ASN A 62 -1.75 -15.72 3.47
C ASN A 62 -2.67 -16.87 3.88
N GLU A 63 -3.23 -17.58 2.91
CA GLU A 63 -3.92 -18.82 3.15
C GLU A 63 -2.93 -20.00 3.22
N SER A 64 -3.42 -21.17 3.64
CA SER A 64 -2.57 -22.36 3.68
C SER A 64 -2.11 -22.76 2.27
N SER A 65 -0.82 -22.67 2.00
CA SER A 65 -0.18 -23.06 0.76
C SER A 65 1.01 -23.98 1.04
N THR A 66 1.44 -24.74 0.03
CA THR A 66 2.63 -25.60 0.10
C THR A 66 3.90 -24.85 -0.26
N ILE A 67 3.77 -23.59 -0.70
CA ILE A 67 4.88 -22.74 -1.12
C ILE A 67 5.76 -22.40 0.06
N VAL A 68 7.06 -22.65 -0.09
CA VAL A 68 8.09 -22.34 0.88
C VAL A 68 8.83 -21.09 0.44
N ARG A 69 9.17 -20.22 1.38
CA ARG A 69 10.00 -19.05 1.11
C ARG A 69 11.44 -19.46 0.86
N PHE A 70 12.05 -18.85 -0.13
CA PHE A 70 13.44 -19.13 -0.50
C PHE A 70 14.40 -18.52 0.54
N SER A 71 15.46 -19.26 0.86
CA SER A 71 16.59 -18.75 1.65
C SER A 71 17.89 -19.24 1.01
N GLY A 72 18.77 -18.31 0.67
CA GLY A 72 20.03 -18.64 0.02
C GLY A 72 20.67 -17.44 -0.67
N GLU A 73 21.74 -17.69 -1.39
CA GLU A 73 22.46 -16.69 -2.18
C GLU A 73 22.05 -16.76 -3.65
N ILE A 74 21.79 -15.60 -4.23
CA ILE A 74 21.41 -15.43 -5.64
C ILE A 74 22.55 -14.71 -6.35
N LYS A 75 23.07 -15.32 -7.41
CA LYS A 75 24.10 -14.72 -8.26
C LYS A 75 23.48 -13.88 -9.37
N VAL A 76 24.04 -12.71 -9.58
CA VAL A 76 23.62 -11.73 -10.60
C VAL A 76 24.75 -11.42 -11.55
N THR A 77 24.44 -11.37 -12.82
CA THR A 77 25.40 -10.98 -13.88
C THR A 77 24.73 -9.97 -14.80
N ASN A 78 25.34 -8.79 -14.94
CA ASN A 78 24.78 -7.68 -15.73
C ASN A 78 23.35 -7.31 -15.35
N GLY A 79 23.03 -7.31 -14.05
CA GLY A 79 21.72 -6.99 -13.55
C GLY A 79 20.69 -8.13 -13.61
N GLU A 80 21.00 -9.24 -14.29
CA GLU A 80 20.09 -10.38 -14.42
C GLU A 80 20.40 -11.47 -13.39
N MET A 81 19.35 -11.96 -12.72
CA MET A 81 19.47 -13.11 -11.83
C MET A 81 19.74 -14.38 -12.60
N ILE A 82 20.74 -15.16 -12.19
CA ILE A 82 20.94 -16.50 -12.74
C ILE A 82 19.87 -17.42 -12.14
N PRO A 83 18.99 -18.03 -12.98
CA PRO A 83 17.93 -18.91 -12.49
C PRO A 83 18.51 -20.06 -11.68
N SER A 84 18.10 -20.19 -10.41
CA SER A 84 18.59 -21.24 -9.51
C SER A 84 17.44 -21.88 -8.68
N GLY A 85 16.28 -22.11 -9.35
CA GLY A 85 15.16 -22.81 -8.70
C GLY A 85 14.34 -21.97 -7.75
N PHE A 86 14.27 -20.67 -7.96
CA PHE A 86 13.42 -19.76 -7.20
C PHE A 86 12.49 -18.95 -8.13
N THR A 87 11.43 -18.39 -7.57
CA THR A 87 10.53 -17.44 -8.25
C THR A 87 10.45 -16.17 -7.43
N LEU A 88 10.52 -15.00 -8.09
CA LEU A 88 10.30 -13.71 -7.46
C LEU A 88 8.84 -13.29 -7.64
N ILE A 89 8.15 -13.09 -6.54
CA ILE A 89 6.81 -12.48 -6.51
C ILE A 89 6.99 -11.01 -6.15
N HIS A 90 6.35 -10.13 -6.91
CA HIS A 90 6.18 -8.73 -6.56
C HIS A 90 4.70 -8.40 -6.54
N LYS A 91 4.24 -7.85 -5.40
CA LYS A 91 2.84 -7.59 -5.14
C LYS A 91 1.99 -8.88 -5.30
N ARG A 92 1.28 -9.04 -6.40
CA ARG A 92 0.34 -10.16 -6.62
C ARG A 92 0.66 -10.98 -7.87
N SER A 93 1.85 -10.82 -8.44
CA SER A 93 2.25 -11.51 -9.68
C SER A 93 3.69 -11.98 -9.61
N ILE A 94 4.03 -12.95 -10.45
CA ILE A 94 5.42 -13.30 -10.73
C ILE A 94 6.07 -12.12 -11.46
N ALA A 95 7.22 -11.68 -10.95
CA ALA A 95 8.02 -10.65 -11.58
C ALA A 95 8.73 -11.17 -12.82
N GLU A 96 8.71 -10.40 -13.91
CA GLU A 96 9.31 -10.76 -15.19
C GLU A 96 10.34 -9.72 -15.64
N ASN A 97 11.32 -10.14 -16.42
CA ASN A 97 12.37 -9.26 -16.98
C ASN A 97 13.03 -8.36 -15.92
N VAL A 98 13.34 -8.96 -14.77
CA VAL A 98 13.85 -8.21 -13.62
C VAL A 98 15.31 -7.85 -13.80
N LEU A 99 15.61 -6.57 -13.70
CA LEU A 99 16.95 -6.01 -13.66
C LEU A 99 17.25 -5.47 -12.28
N ILE A 100 18.46 -5.70 -11.81
CA ILE A 100 18.95 -5.30 -10.49
C ILE A 100 19.99 -4.22 -10.64
N TYR A 101 19.83 -3.16 -9.85
CA TYR A 101 20.71 -2.01 -9.83
C TYR A 101 21.31 -1.83 -8.43
N ASP A 102 22.51 -1.30 -8.38
CA ASP A 102 23.16 -0.86 -7.16
C ASP A 102 22.69 0.56 -6.73
N ASP A 103 23.24 1.07 -5.63
CA ASP A 103 22.92 2.40 -5.11
C ASP A 103 23.34 3.54 -6.05
N GLN A 104 24.16 3.27 -7.09
CA GLN A 104 24.62 4.23 -8.08
C GLN A 104 23.87 4.15 -9.42
N ASP A 105 22.75 3.41 -9.48
CA ASP A 105 21.97 3.14 -10.70
C ASP A 105 22.75 2.38 -11.80
N LEU A 106 23.79 1.63 -11.42
CA LEU A 106 24.51 0.75 -12.33
C LEU A 106 23.98 -0.68 -12.21
N LEU A 107 24.02 -1.44 -13.31
CA LEU A 107 23.63 -2.84 -13.30
C LEU A 107 24.51 -3.64 -12.33
N PHE A 108 23.87 -4.25 -11.35
CA PHE A 108 24.55 -4.99 -10.30
C PHE A 108 25.22 -6.25 -10.83
N ASN A 109 26.44 -6.51 -10.40
CA ASN A 109 27.18 -7.73 -10.64
C ASN A 109 27.71 -8.27 -9.31
N GLY A 110 27.29 -9.45 -8.92
CA GLY A 110 27.69 -10.02 -7.63
C GLY A 110 26.75 -11.09 -7.12
N THR A 111 26.71 -11.21 -5.83
CA THR A 111 25.81 -12.14 -5.11
C THR A 111 25.09 -11.36 -4.03
N PHE A 112 23.82 -11.64 -3.82
CA PHE A 112 23.06 -11.10 -2.71
C PHE A 112 22.35 -12.21 -1.93
N SER A 113 22.04 -11.95 -0.68
CA SER A 113 21.43 -12.91 0.23
C SER A 113 19.93 -12.67 0.40
N VAL A 114 19.19 -13.76 0.41
CA VAL A 114 17.75 -13.80 0.71
C VAL A 114 17.53 -14.67 1.93
N SER A 115 16.81 -14.17 2.92
CA SER A 115 16.45 -14.89 4.14
C SER A 115 14.94 -14.90 4.33
N ASP A 116 14.35 -16.09 4.48
CA ASP A 116 12.90 -16.28 4.60
C ASP A 116 12.09 -15.52 3.54
N GLY A 117 12.60 -15.52 2.30
CA GLY A 117 11.95 -14.84 1.16
C GLY A 117 12.22 -13.34 1.06
N PHE A 118 12.92 -12.73 2.01
CA PHE A 118 13.17 -11.30 2.01
C PHE A 118 14.63 -10.96 1.68
N LEU A 119 14.79 -9.85 0.99
CA LEU A 119 16.10 -9.32 0.61
C LEU A 119 16.81 -8.71 1.82
N GLU A 120 18.07 -9.11 2.08
CA GLU A 120 18.88 -8.52 3.14
C GLU A 120 19.66 -7.27 2.67
N ASP A 121 20.10 -7.26 1.41
CA ASP A 121 20.90 -6.20 0.81
C ASP A 121 20.10 -5.01 0.33
N ARG A 122 20.74 -3.83 0.21
CA ARG A 122 20.15 -2.62 -0.37
C ARG A 122 20.39 -2.59 -1.88
N LEU A 123 19.53 -3.30 -2.61
CA LEU A 123 19.54 -3.33 -4.07
C LEU A 123 18.20 -2.82 -4.59
N ARG A 124 18.20 -2.27 -5.79
CA ARG A 124 16.99 -1.81 -6.47
C ARG A 124 16.63 -2.79 -7.58
N PHE A 125 15.37 -3.17 -7.62
CA PHE A 125 14.81 -4.09 -8.60
C PHE A 125 13.84 -3.35 -9.50
N ARG A 126 13.95 -3.57 -10.80
CA ARG A 126 13.01 -3.06 -11.79
C ARG A 126 12.64 -4.18 -12.75
N GLY A 127 11.35 -4.27 -13.08
CA GLY A 127 10.86 -5.31 -13.99
C GLY A 127 9.37 -5.19 -14.23
N LEU A 128 8.81 -6.20 -14.88
CA LEU A 128 7.39 -6.28 -15.17
C LEU A 128 6.66 -6.99 -14.03
N SER A 129 5.66 -6.32 -13.46
CA SER A 129 4.73 -6.91 -12.49
C SER A 129 3.38 -6.20 -12.51
N LEU A 130 2.39 -6.76 -11.83
CA LEU A 130 1.12 -6.07 -11.61
C LEU A 130 1.36 -4.80 -10.77
N ILE A 131 0.68 -3.73 -11.16
CA ILE A 131 0.65 -2.47 -10.41
C ILE A 131 -0.60 -2.41 -9.53
N ASP A 132 -0.59 -1.53 -8.54
CA ASP A 132 -1.71 -1.35 -7.60
C ASP A 132 -1.92 0.12 -7.21
N SER A 133 -2.89 0.37 -6.32
CA SER A 133 -3.15 1.67 -5.70
C SER A 133 -3.32 2.82 -6.70
N ALA A 134 -2.62 3.93 -6.46
CA ALA A 134 -2.72 5.15 -7.25
C ALA A 134 -2.21 4.96 -8.69
N GLU A 135 -1.18 4.15 -8.88
CA GLU A 135 -0.59 3.87 -10.19
C GLU A 135 -1.57 3.11 -11.09
N LEU A 136 -2.20 2.05 -10.56
CA LEU A 136 -3.25 1.30 -11.26
C LEU A 136 -4.42 2.21 -11.67
N THR A 137 -4.87 3.06 -10.73
CA THR A 137 -5.95 4.02 -10.99
C THR A 137 -5.56 4.99 -12.09
N ALA A 138 -4.38 5.61 -12.00
CA ALA A 138 -3.89 6.55 -13.01
C ALA A 138 -3.77 5.90 -14.39
N LYS A 139 -3.27 4.66 -14.45
CA LYS A 139 -3.14 3.90 -15.70
C LYS A 139 -4.52 3.57 -16.30
N ALA A 140 -5.46 3.11 -15.46
CA ALA A 140 -6.83 2.80 -15.90
C ALA A 140 -7.54 4.03 -16.47
N PHE A 141 -7.43 5.17 -15.82
CA PHE A 141 -8.00 6.42 -16.34
C PHE A 141 -7.30 6.91 -17.62
N SER A 142 -6.01 6.62 -17.79
CA SER A 142 -5.25 6.97 -18.99
C SER A 142 -5.59 6.09 -20.20
N GLN A 143 -6.06 4.88 -19.99
CA GLN A 143 -6.56 4.03 -21.08
C GLN A 143 -7.99 4.37 -21.51
N GLY A 144 -8.72 5.17 -20.72
CA GLY A 144 -10.06 5.60 -21.03
C GLY A 144 -10.13 6.75 -22.04
N VAL A 145 -11.30 7.36 -22.15
CA VAL A 145 -11.62 8.45 -23.10
C VAL A 145 -10.71 9.69 -22.93
N LEU A 146 -10.15 9.89 -21.73
CA LEU A 146 -9.30 11.04 -21.41
C LEU A 146 -7.82 10.86 -21.85
N GLY A 147 -7.42 9.65 -22.26
CA GLY A 147 -6.04 9.37 -22.64
C GLY A 147 -5.05 9.76 -21.54
N GLU A 148 -3.86 10.23 -21.90
CA GLU A 148 -2.83 10.66 -20.93
C GLU A 148 -3.31 11.72 -19.91
N SER A 149 -4.32 12.49 -20.24
CA SER A 149 -4.90 13.47 -19.31
C SER A 149 -5.65 12.81 -18.16
N GLY A 150 -6.10 11.56 -18.30
CA GLY A 150 -6.75 10.80 -17.24
C GLY A 150 -5.85 10.57 -16.04
N GLY A 151 -4.59 10.17 -16.27
CA GLY A 151 -3.60 10.01 -15.19
C GLY A 151 -3.28 11.32 -14.47
N LYS A 152 -3.20 12.43 -15.21
CA LYS A 152 -2.99 13.77 -14.61
C LYS A 152 -4.19 14.20 -13.77
N LEU A 153 -5.41 13.90 -14.22
CA LEU A 153 -6.63 14.15 -13.44
C LEU A 153 -6.63 13.40 -12.12
N VAL A 154 -6.25 12.10 -12.14
CA VAL A 154 -6.13 11.29 -10.93
C VAL A 154 -5.09 11.87 -9.98
N ALA A 155 -3.92 12.27 -10.48
CA ALA A 155 -2.88 12.88 -9.65
C ALA A 155 -3.36 14.17 -8.97
N ILE A 156 -4.06 15.06 -9.70
CA ILE A 156 -4.63 16.28 -9.14
C ILE A 156 -5.72 15.96 -8.11
N ALA A 157 -6.59 15.00 -8.40
CA ALA A 157 -7.64 14.57 -7.49
C ALA A 157 -7.03 14.02 -6.17
N LEU A 158 -6.03 13.15 -6.26
CA LEU A 158 -5.32 12.62 -5.08
C LEU A 158 -4.67 13.72 -4.25
N LEU A 159 -4.04 14.72 -4.90
CA LEU A 159 -3.47 15.87 -4.22
C LEU A 159 -4.54 16.65 -3.45
N LEU A 160 -5.69 16.94 -4.08
CA LEU A 160 -6.79 17.65 -3.45
C LEU A 160 -7.41 16.86 -2.30
N PHE A 161 -7.60 15.55 -2.46
CA PHE A 161 -8.09 14.66 -1.40
C PHE A 161 -7.11 14.61 -0.21
N ALA A 162 -5.82 14.44 -0.44
CA ALA A 162 -4.82 14.44 0.61
C ALA A 162 -4.81 15.75 1.38
N PHE A 163 -4.88 16.89 0.67
CA PHE A 163 -4.89 18.21 1.27
C PHE A 163 -6.15 18.48 2.08
N SER A 164 -7.33 18.17 1.54
CA SER A 164 -8.61 18.33 2.26
C SER A 164 -8.69 17.44 3.50
N THR A 165 -8.20 16.20 3.41
CA THR A 165 -8.13 15.26 4.53
C THR A 165 -7.21 15.79 5.62
N ALA A 166 -6.02 16.30 5.28
CA ALA A 166 -5.09 16.88 6.24
C ALA A 166 -5.72 18.06 7.01
N ILE A 167 -6.46 18.94 6.31
CA ILE A 167 -7.17 20.07 6.95
C ILE A 167 -8.29 19.56 7.87
N ALA A 168 -9.09 18.61 7.42
CA ALA A 168 -10.21 18.06 8.20
C ALA A 168 -9.72 17.39 9.49
N TRP A 169 -8.67 16.57 9.41
CA TRP A 169 -8.07 15.94 10.59
C TRP A 169 -7.45 16.95 11.57
N CYS A 170 -6.78 17.99 11.04
CA CYS A 170 -6.29 19.08 11.87
C CYS A 170 -7.43 19.77 12.62
N TYR A 171 -8.55 20.04 11.94
CA TYR A 171 -9.73 20.66 12.55
C TYR A 171 -10.36 19.79 13.65
N TYR A 172 -10.48 18.47 13.45
CA TYR A 172 -10.97 17.57 14.51
C TYR A 172 -10.07 17.57 15.73
N GLY A 173 -8.76 17.57 15.52
CA GLY A 173 -7.79 17.67 16.61
C GLY A 173 -7.85 19.03 17.33
N ASP A 174 -8.05 20.14 16.62
CA ASP A 174 -8.28 21.46 17.21
C ASP A 174 -9.46 21.45 18.18
N ARG A 175 -10.60 20.86 17.77
CA ARG A 175 -11.80 20.79 18.60
C ARG A 175 -11.59 19.93 19.83
N SER A 176 -10.94 18.79 19.69
CA SER A 176 -10.60 17.91 20.80
C SER A 176 -9.64 18.58 21.78
N THR A 177 -8.62 19.26 21.25
CA THR A 177 -7.63 19.98 22.06
C THR A 177 -8.26 21.17 22.80
N ALA A 178 -9.12 21.95 22.13
CA ALA A 178 -9.84 23.06 22.76
C ALA A 178 -10.74 22.58 23.90
N TYR A 179 -11.37 21.42 23.74
CA TYR A 179 -12.20 20.82 24.79
C TYR A 179 -11.40 20.39 26.02
N ILE A 180 -10.21 19.77 25.83
CA ILE A 180 -9.41 19.21 26.94
C ILE A 180 -8.49 20.26 27.57
N PHE A 181 -7.83 21.10 26.77
CA PHE A 181 -6.77 22.02 27.19
C PHE A 181 -7.11 23.50 27.02
N GLY A 182 -8.32 23.80 26.52
CA GLY A 182 -8.76 25.17 26.21
C GLY A 182 -8.09 25.73 24.93
N GLU A 183 -8.49 26.93 24.54
CA GLU A 183 -8.07 27.60 23.31
C GLU A 183 -6.54 27.80 23.20
N ARG A 184 -5.84 27.95 24.33
CA ARG A 184 -4.38 28.08 24.33
C ARG A 184 -3.66 26.81 23.89
N GLY A 185 -4.27 25.65 24.13
CA GLY A 185 -3.73 24.35 23.70
C GLY A 185 -3.73 24.17 22.19
N VAL A 186 -4.71 24.77 21.51
CA VAL A 186 -4.87 24.67 20.05
C VAL A 186 -3.65 25.19 19.29
N PHE A 187 -3.04 26.28 19.78
CA PHE A 187 -1.82 26.80 19.16
C PHE A 187 -0.67 25.77 19.16
N TRP A 188 -0.45 25.13 20.30
CA TRP A 188 0.59 24.10 20.43
C TRP A 188 0.27 22.86 19.61
N TYR A 189 -0.98 22.42 19.61
CA TYR A 189 -1.43 21.29 18.80
C TYR A 189 -1.15 21.52 17.31
N ARG A 190 -1.53 22.67 16.75
CA ARG A 190 -1.30 22.98 15.32
C ARG A 190 0.17 22.96 14.95
N ASN A 191 1.05 23.54 15.78
CA ASN A 191 2.48 23.50 15.52
C ASN A 191 3.02 22.06 15.54
N ILE A 192 2.64 21.26 16.52
CA ILE A 192 3.02 19.85 16.61
C ILE A 192 2.49 19.08 15.39
N TYR A 193 1.23 19.30 15.01
CA TYR A 193 0.62 18.67 13.85
C TYR A 193 1.40 18.95 12.56
N VAL A 194 1.76 20.20 12.29
CA VAL A 194 2.54 20.58 11.11
C VAL A 194 3.92 19.94 11.12
N VAL A 195 4.59 19.90 12.28
CA VAL A 195 5.92 19.25 12.39
C VAL A 195 5.81 17.76 12.08
N PHE A 196 4.84 17.05 12.67
CA PHE A 196 4.64 15.62 12.39
C PHE A 196 4.19 15.36 10.95
N PHE A 197 3.39 16.25 10.36
CA PHE A 197 3.01 16.16 8.95
C PHE A 197 4.23 16.28 8.02
N MET A 198 5.16 17.19 8.32
CA MET A 198 6.41 17.31 7.57
C MET A 198 7.34 16.11 7.79
N LEU A 199 7.43 15.61 9.01
CA LEU A 199 8.23 14.41 9.31
C LEU A 199 7.71 13.18 8.57
N ALA A 200 6.39 13.00 8.49
CA ALA A 200 5.77 11.90 7.76
C ALA A 200 6.11 11.90 6.26
N ALA A 201 6.44 13.05 5.68
CA ALA A 201 6.85 13.15 4.28
C ALA A 201 8.28 12.62 4.00
N VAL A 202 9.10 12.46 5.03
CA VAL A 202 10.51 12.00 4.92
C VAL A 202 10.76 10.65 5.59
N ILE A 203 9.81 10.16 6.38
CA ILE A 203 9.87 8.86 7.04
C ILE A 203 9.34 7.79 6.07
N ASP A 204 9.86 6.58 6.21
CA ASP A 204 9.39 5.43 5.45
C ASP A 204 7.87 5.23 5.63
N THR A 205 7.16 5.04 4.52
CA THR A 205 5.71 4.92 4.47
C THR A 205 5.20 3.74 5.31
N GLU A 206 5.95 2.64 5.37
CA GLU A 206 5.59 1.47 6.17
C GLU A 206 5.53 1.80 7.67
N ILE A 207 6.52 2.56 8.17
CA ILE A 207 6.54 3.01 9.57
C ILE A 207 5.33 3.89 9.87
N VAL A 208 5.00 4.80 8.96
CA VAL A 208 3.84 5.70 9.12
C VAL A 208 2.54 4.90 9.19
N TRP A 209 2.36 3.90 8.33
CA TRP A 209 1.18 3.03 8.35
C TRP A 209 1.09 2.20 9.63
N ASN A 210 2.19 1.62 10.10
CA ASN A 210 2.22 0.85 11.34
C ASN A 210 1.82 1.70 12.55
N ILE A 211 2.33 2.93 12.65
CA ILE A 211 1.93 3.89 13.69
C ILE A 211 0.43 4.24 13.57
N ALA A 212 -0.07 4.44 12.36
CA ALA A 212 -1.47 4.74 12.11
C ALA A 212 -2.38 3.59 12.56
N TYR A 213 -2.08 2.34 12.25
CA TYR A 213 -2.86 1.18 12.68
C TYR A 213 -2.91 1.04 14.20
N VAL A 214 -1.77 1.21 14.89
CA VAL A 214 -1.74 1.20 16.35
C VAL A 214 -2.58 2.33 16.93
N SER A 215 -2.49 3.53 16.36
CA SER A 215 -3.27 4.69 16.80
C SER A 215 -4.77 4.48 16.64
N VAL A 216 -5.22 3.93 15.49
CA VAL A 216 -6.64 3.59 15.25
C VAL A 216 -7.13 2.56 16.26
N ALA A 217 -6.35 1.52 16.54
CA ALA A 217 -6.70 0.52 17.55
C ALA A 217 -6.87 1.14 18.95
N LEU A 218 -5.96 2.03 19.35
CA LEU A 218 -6.04 2.73 20.63
C LEU A 218 -7.27 3.64 20.74
N VAL A 219 -7.69 4.28 19.67
CA VAL A 219 -8.90 5.14 19.65
C VAL A 219 -10.17 4.30 19.63
N ALA A 220 -10.16 3.13 18.97
CA ALA A 220 -11.33 2.26 18.90
C ALA A 220 -11.76 1.71 20.26
N ILE A 221 -10.81 1.38 21.16
CA ILE A 221 -11.11 0.79 22.47
C ILE A 221 -11.99 1.71 23.34
N PRO A 222 -11.62 2.98 23.62
CA PRO A 222 -12.46 3.88 24.39
C PRO A 222 -13.84 4.12 23.75
N ASN A 223 -13.88 4.20 22.41
CA ASN A 223 -15.14 4.40 21.69
C ASN A 223 -16.09 3.20 21.85
N LEU A 224 -15.58 1.97 21.74
CA LEU A 224 -16.38 0.76 21.97
C LEU A 224 -16.92 0.70 23.41
N ILE A 225 -16.10 1.04 24.40
CA ILE A 225 -16.53 1.09 25.81
C ILE A 225 -17.64 2.14 26.00
N ALA A 226 -17.47 3.33 25.44
CA ALA A 226 -18.46 4.41 25.55
C ALA A 226 -19.78 4.03 24.88
N VAL A 227 -19.75 3.47 23.67
CA VAL A 227 -20.94 3.02 22.94
C VAL A 227 -21.64 1.88 23.69
N SER A 228 -20.90 0.89 24.17
CA SER A 228 -21.46 -0.23 24.95
C SER A 228 -22.14 0.26 26.23
N TYR A 229 -21.51 1.18 26.96
CA TYR A 229 -22.08 1.75 28.17
C TYR A 229 -23.37 2.54 27.89
N THR A 230 -23.38 3.38 26.86
CA THR A 230 -24.58 4.16 26.50
C THR A 230 -25.71 3.27 26.01
N HIS A 231 -25.40 2.19 25.28
CA HIS A 231 -26.39 1.24 24.82
C HIS A 231 -27.03 0.45 25.98
N LEU A 232 -26.22 -0.02 26.92
CA LEU A 232 -26.72 -0.71 28.12
C LEU A 232 -27.63 0.21 28.95
N ARG A 233 -27.22 1.46 29.17
CA ARG A 233 -28.03 2.43 29.96
C ARG A 233 -29.34 2.79 29.25
N ALA A 234 -29.36 2.85 27.90
CA ALA A 234 -30.60 3.10 27.16
C ALA A 234 -31.61 1.94 27.28
N HIS A 235 -31.14 0.72 27.52
CA HIS A 235 -32.01 -0.44 27.81
C HIS A 235 -32.58 -0.41 29.23
N GLU A 236 -31.82 0.03 30.23
CA GLU A 236 -32.30 0.14 31.64
C GLU A 236 -33.36 1.21 31.83
N THR A 237 -33.37 2.27 31.03
CA THR A 237 -34.36 3.38 31.17
C THR A 237 -35.69 3.12 30.44
N ARG A 238 -35.90 1.95 29.86
CA ARG A 238 -37.14 1.54 29.16
C ARG A 238 -38.09 0.67 30.02
N PHE A 239 -37.78 0.49 31.30
CA PHE A 239 -38.66 -0.20 32.25
C PHE A 239 -39.18 0.75 33.33
#